data_b2a162f06eb87aeec23c6fd0f8174bef
#
_entry.id   b2a162f06eb87aeec23c6fd0f8174bef
#
_cell.length_a   1.000
_cell.length_b   1.000
_cell.length_c   1.000
_cell.angle_alpha   90.00
_cell.angle_beta   90.00
_cell.angle_gamma   90.00
#
_symmetry.space_group_name_H-M   'P 1'
#
loop_
_entity.id
_entity.type
_entity.pdbx_description
1 polymer ?
#
loop_
_entity_poly.entity_id
_entity_poly.type
_entity_poly.pdbx_seq_one_letter_code
_entity_poly.pdbx_strand_id
1 'polypeptide(L)'
;MLYNERAIKKVLTCLYLDNDLIISPDYPLRLNDFALKKYQAIYSSLYNLYSLGNNNIDISDIIGYFQQQATLYGKFVEDGGMDVLYEICNDATAPNFEYNYKMVKRYALLTDLQAGGIDVTDLYDVTLPVDKLEEQLSKFNAMEIEDVFKHYNIKLNDIQNRYENFLEKTCISAANGIEELVKQLQTIPEVGLPLEGDIYNTVTRGARLKKLYIDSGSSGSGKSRRMAGNATRLAIPMFYDLEADEWVNTGCSNKVLYITTELEHAEVQTLVLAYMTGINEDKILNNKCSEEERDRLMLAIEYLKQNDNLIIEYLPDPTLVTLKTIIKKHALQDDVRYVFYDYIHIGAGLVANRDRQMRDDVILLLLTNTLKELANELDIHISTATQLNGEYEEKEVKNENLIRGSKAVADKADIGAITLRCNMAEEELGRAIALKAGTLAPNFITDIYKNRRGKWTGIRIWRYIDLGTCRTIDCFVTDRKGNPIDFDNVKVQVKQANHKGGFVVKPKDEPEVDYANFGEEVRIEDYDGFRE
;
A
#
# COMPACT_ATOMS: atom_id res chain seq x y z
N MET A 1 -7.58 38.00 0.12
CA MET A 1 -7.20 36.94 1.06
C MET A 1 -8.26 35.85 0.99
N LEU A 2 -7.86 34.61 0.87
CA LEU A 2 -8.75 33.47 0.59
C LEU A 2 -9.32 32.92 1.92
N TYR A 3 -10.43 33.46 2.42
CA TYR A 3 -11.09 32.91 3.59
C TYR A 3 -12.57 33.35 3.67
N ASN A 4 -13.37 32.53 4.36
CA ASN A 4 -14.74 32.87 4.68
C ASN A 4 -14.84 33.19 6.19
N GLU A 5 -14.86 34.48 6.50
CA GLU A 5 -14.87 34.98 7.89
C GLU A 5 -16.05 34.43 8.70
N ARG A 6 -17.25 34.41 8.08
CA ARG A 6 -18.45 33.92 8.74
C ARG A 6 -18.33 32.43 9.11
N ALA A 7 -17.79 31.60 8.20
CA ALA A 7 -17.60 30.19 8.47
C ALA A 7 -16.56 29.94 9.57
N ILE A 8 -15.45 30.70 9.57
CA ILE A 8 -14.42 30.64 10.61
C ILE A 8 -15.01 30.96 11.98
N LYS A 9 -15.76 32.09 12.11
CA LYS A 9 -16.39 32.46 13.36
C LYS A 9 -17.35 31.38 13.85
N LYS A 10 -18.17 30.82 12.94
CA LYS A 10 -19.12 29.76 13.28
C LYS A 10 -18.45 28.45 13.72
N VAL A 11 -17.33 28.08 13.10
CA VAL A 11 -16.54 26.92 13.56
C VAL A 11 -15.99 27.17 14.94
N LEU A 12 -15.36 28.32 15.18
CA LEU A 12 -14.82 28.68 16.51
C LEU A 12 -15.91 28.76 17.59
N THR A 13 -17.11 29.27 17.25
CA THR A 13 -18.27 29.23 18.15
C THR A 13 -18.64 27.81 18.53
N CYS A 14 -18.69 26.89 17.56
CA CYS A 14 -19.00 25.48 17.84
C CYS A 14 -17.94 24.83 18.74
N LEU A 15 -16.64 25.07 18.45
CA LEU A 15 -15.54 24.55 19.28
C LEU A 15 -15.59 25.12 20.73
N TYR A 16 -16.07 26.35 20.91
CA TYR A 16 -16.26 26.95 22.22
C TYR A 16 -17.46 26.36 22.97
N LEU A 17 -18.57 26.11 22.28
CA LEU A 17 -19.78 25.52 22.87
C LEU A 17 -19.66 24.01 23.13
N ASP A 18 -18.91 23.30 22.30
CA ASP A 18 -18.66 21.86 22.39
C ASP A 18 -17.15 21.61 22.21
N ASN A 19 -16.46 21.56 23.35
CA ASN A 19 -15.00 21.45 23.37
C ASN A 19 -14.49 20.07 22.85
N ASP A 20 -15.33 19.02 22.83
CA ASP A 20 -14.94 17.69 22.31
C ASP A 20 -14.69 17.72 20.80
N LEU A 21 -15.27 18.69 20.10
CA LEU A 21 -15.01 18.90 18.66
C LEU A 21 -13.55 19.32 18.37
N ILE A 22 -12.82 19.85 19.37
CA ILE A 22 -11.44 20.35 19.20
C ILE A 22 -10.49 19.23 18.78
N ILE A 23 -10.68 18.02 19.31
CA ILE A 23 -9.84 16.85 19.04
C ILE A 23 -10.58 15.76 18.28
N SER A 24 -11.76 16.06 17.73
CA SER A 24 -12.57 15.09 16.99
C SER A 24 -11.78 14.52 15.81
N PRO A 25 -11.63 13.20 15.71
CA PRO A 25 -10.95 12.57 14.56
C PRO A 25 -11.74 12.73 13.26
N ASP A 26 -13.06 12.93 13.33
CA ASP A 26 -13.93 13.11 12.17
C ASP A 26 -13.79 14.50 11.54
N TYR A 27 -13.33 15.48 12.35
CA TYR A 27 -13.23 16.89 11.94
C TYR A 27 -11.85 17.48 12.27
N PRO A 28 -10.77 16.96 11.72
CA PRO A 28 -9.42 17.40 12.03
C PRO A 28 -9.19 18.86 11.58
N LEU A 29 -8.88 19.72 12.53
CA LEU A 29 -8.53 21.13 12.30
C LEU A 29 -7.05 21.37 12.58
N ARG A 30 -6.46 22.25 11.79
CA ARG A 30 -5.07 22.72 11.95
C ARG A 30 -5.03 24.23 12.14
N LEU A 31 -3.97 24.71 12.75
CA LEU A 31 -3.79 26.15 12.96
C LEU A 31 -3.89 26.95 11.65
N ASN A 32 -3.32 26.43 10.57
CA ASN A 32 -3.30 27.09 9.27
C ASN A 32 -4.66 27.04 8.53
N ASP A 33 -5.64 26.27 9.00
CA ASP A 33 -7.00 26.33 8.46
C ASP A 33 -7.65 27.70 8.74
N PHE A 34 -7.13 28.45 9.69
CA PHE A 34 -7.61 29.78 10.08
C PHE A 34 -6.71 30.87 9.50
N ALA A 35 -7.21 31.58 8.49
CA ALA A 35 -6.43 32.49 7.65
C ALA A 35 -5.79 33.68 8.39
N LEU A 36 -6.41 34.21 9.44
CA LEU A 36 -5.94 35.39 10.17
C LEU A 36 -5.39 35.02 11.53
N LYS A 37 -4.33 35.73 11.97
CA LYS A 37 -3.64 35.50 13.23
C LYS A 37 -4.58 35.54 14.45
N LYS A 38 -5.57 36.43 14.45
CA LYS A 38 -6.57 36.52 15.53
C LYS A 38 -7.40 35.24 15.66
N TYR A 39 -7.80 34.60 14.55
CA TYR A 39 -8.53 33.32 14.58
C TYR A 39 -7.63 32.15 14.97
N GLN A 40 -6.38 32.16 14.46
CA GLN A 40 -5.36 31.19 14.88
C GLN A 40 -5.10 31.24 16.39
N ALA A 41 -5.05 32.45 16.96
CA ALA A 41 -4.84 32.64 18.39
C ALA A 41 -6.02 32.08 19.20
N ILE A 42 -7.27 32.34 18.79
CA ILE A 42 -8.46 31.80 19.46
C ILE A 42 -8.47 30.27 19.37
N TYR A 43 -8.24 29.69 18.18
CA TYR A 43 -8.18 28.24 18.02
C TYR A 43 -7.07 27.61 18.87
N SER A 44 -5.87 28.19 18.85
CA SER A 44 -4.74 27.72 19.65
C SER A 44 -5.01 27.76 21.15
N SER A 45 -5.69 28.81 21.62
CA SER A 45 -6.06 28.91 23.05
C SER A 45 -7.06 27.82 23.45
N LEU A 46 -8.09 27.58 22.64
CA LEU A 46 -9.06 26.50 22.86
C LEU A 46 -8.37 25.14 22.88
N TYR A 47 -7.52 24.85 21.87
CA TYR A 47 -6.79 23.59 21.77
C TYR A 47 -5.86 23.37 22.98
N ASN A 48 -5.10 24.38 23.37
CA ASN A 48 -4.14 24.25 24.47
C ASN A 48 -4.84 24.12 25.82
N LEU A 49 -5.89 24.89 26.09
CA LEU A 49 -6.68 24.77 27.32
C LEU A 49 -7.34 23.40 27.45
N TYR A 50 -7.93 22.91 26.36
CA TYR A 50 -8.49 21.55 26.32
C TYR A 50 -7.43 20.47 26.56
N SER A 51 -6.26 20.62 25.95
CA SER A 51 -5.13 19.67 26.10
C SER A 51 -4.57 19.69 27.54
N LEU A 52 -4.74 20.77 28.27
CA LEU A 52 -4.40 20.88 29.70
C LEU A 52 -5.48 20.27 30.63
N GLY A 53 -6.55 19.72 30.08
CA GLY A 53 -7.61 19.05 30.82
C GLY A 53 -8.80 19.93 31.18
N ASN A 54 -8.90 21.14 30.65
CA ASN A 54 -10.07 22.00 30.82
C ASN A 54 -11.12 21.65 29.75
N ASN A 55 -12.11 20.84 30.12
CA ASN A 55 -13.17 20.37 29.21
C ASN A 55 -14.42 21.29 29.22
N ASN A 56 -14.37 22.40 29.92
CA ASN A 56 -15.45 23.39 29.99
C ASN A 56 -14.85 24.80 29.99
N ILE A 57 -14.34 25.16 28.81
CA ILE A 57 -13.59 26.40 28.61
C ILE A 57 -14.57 27.58 28.56
N ASP A 58 -14.36 28.56 29.43
CA ASP A 58 -15.10 29.83 29.40
C ASP A 58 -14.23 30.97 28.82
N ILE A 59 -14.86 32.13 28.61
CA ILE A 59 -14.18 33.28 28.01
C ILE A 59 -13.06 33.82 28.92
N SER A 60 -13.20 33.69 30.24
CA SER A 60 -12.19 34.12 31.23
C SER A 60 -10.95 33.23 31.18
N ASP A 61 -11.12 31.92 30.89
CA ASP A 61 -10.01 31.00 30.68
C ASP A 61 -9.18 31.40 29.46
N ILE A 62 -9.86 31.74 28.36
CA ILE A 62 -9.20 32.17 27.12
C ILE A 62 -8.44 33.48 27.32
N ILE A 63 -9.07 34.45 27.97
CA ILE A 63 -8.44 35.75 28.28
C ILE A 63 -7.25 35.55 29.24
N GLY A 64 -7.42 34.74 30.30
CA GLY A 64 -6.36 34.38 31.23
C GLY A 64 -5.18 33.70 30.56
N TYR A 65 -5.44 32.80 29.61
CA TYR A 65 -4.41 32.16 28.79
C TYR A 65 -3.61 33.16 27.95
N PHE A 66 -4.26 34.13 27.30
CA PHE A 66 -3.59 35.20 26.56
C PHE A 66 -2.78 36.12 27.43
N GLN A 67 -3.28 36.49 28.62
CA GLN A 67 -2.61 37.41 29.55
C GLN A 67 -1.28 36.85 30.08
N GLN A 68 -1.11 35.54 30.12
CA GLN A 68 0.17 34.90 30.46
C GLN A 68 1.26 35.18 29.41
N GLN A 69 0.88 35.61 28.20
CA GLN A 69 1.77 35.95 27.09
C GLN A 69 1.57 37.43 26.68
N ALA A 70 2.07 38.35 27.48
CA ALA A 70 1.79 39.79 27.35
C ALA A 70 1.99 40.38 25.95
N THR A 71 3.05 39.96 25.22
CA THR A 71 3.34 40.43 23.86
C THR A 71 2.29 39.94 22.85
N LEU A 72 1.82 38.69 22.99
CA LEU A 72 0.79 38.09 22.13
C LEU A 72 -0.57 38.73 22.41
N TYR A 73 -0.88 38.97 23.67
CA TYR A 73 -2.12 39.62 24.09
C TYR A 73 -2.24 41.02 23.51
N GLY A 74 -1.15 41.83 23.60
CA GLY A 74 -1.14 43.19 23.04
C GLY A 74 -1.46 43.20 21.55
N LYS A 75 -0.80 42.37 20.77
CA LYS A 75 -1.06 42.23 19.32
C LYS A 75 -2.47 41.71 19.01
N PHE A 76 -2.97 40.75 19.79
CA PHE A 76 -4.32 40.23 19.63
C PHE A 76 -5.38 41.30 19.84
N VAL A 77 -5.19 42.18 20.84
CA VAL A 77 -6.07 43.33 21.10
C VAL A 77 -6.00 44.37 20.00
N GLU A 78 -4.78 44.72 19.54
CA GLU A 78 -4.56 45.65 18.44
C GLU A 78 -5.22 45.19 17.13
N ASP A 79 -5.20 43.87 16.84
CA ASP A 79 -5.81 43.27 15.67
C ASP A 79 -7.35 43.12 15.75
N GLY A 80 -7.99 43.67 16.83
CA GLY A 80 -9.44 43.54 17.06
C GLY A 80 -9.87 42.13 17.44
N GLY A 81 -8.95 41.34 17.98
CA GLY A 81 -9.22 39.95 18.39
C GLY A 81 -10.20 39.83 19.54
N MET A 82 -10.21 40.82 20.47
CA MET A 82 -11.14 40.83 21.60
C MET A 82 -12.59 40.93 21.16
N ASP A 83 -12.90 41.82 20.20
CA ASP A 83 -14.26 41.97 19.67
C ASP A 83 -14.77 40.67 19.04
N VAL A 84 -13.89 40.03 18.28
CA VAL A 84 -14.17 38.73 17.65
C VAL A 84 -14.35 37.64 18.70
N LEU A 85 -13.54 37.60 19.75
CA LEU A 85 -13.67 36.63 20.83
C LEU A 85 -15.02 36.80 21.55
N TYR A 86 -15.41 38.05 21.87
CA TYR A 86 -16.72 38.31 22.46
C TYR A 86 -17.88 37.91 21.52
N GLU A 87 -17.75 38.15 20.21
CA GLU A 87 -18.75 37.72 19.23
C GLU A 87 -18.91 36.20 19.22
N ILE A 88 -17.80 35.45 19.20
CA ILE A 88 -17.78 34.00 19.21
C ILE A 88 -18.40 33.43 20.49
N CYS A 89 -18.00 33.94 21.66
CA CYS A 89 -18.44 33.41 22.94
C CYS A 89 -19.89 33.81 23.32
N ASN A 90 -20.40 34.90 22.76
CA ASN A 90 -21.78 35.35 23.00
C ASN A 90 -22.79 34.79 21.97
N ASP A 91 -22.34 34.14 20.90
CA ASP A 91 -23.22 33.49 19.94
C ASP A 91 -23.72 32.16 20.53
N ALA A 92 -24.91 32.19 21.12
CA ALA A 92 -25.53 31.02 21.76
C ALA A 92 -26.14 30.02 20.75
N THR A 93 -26.11 30.31 19.46
CA THR A 93 -26.66 29.43 18.43
C THR A 93 -25.59 28.46 17.96
N ALA A 94 -25.78 27.16 18.20
CA ALA A 94 -24.94 26.11 17.58
C ALA A 94 -25.26 26.03 16.09
N PRO A 95 -24.45 26.66 15.22
CA PRO A 95 -24.67 26.58 13.77
C PRO A 95 -24.34 25.17 13.27
N ASN A 96 -24.79 24.85 12.05
CA ASN A 96 -24.41 23.61 11.39
C ASN A 96 -22.87 23.53 11.27
N PHE A 97 -22.24 22.82 12.21
CA PHE A 97 -20.80 22.73 12.32
C PHE A 97 -20.17 22.13 11.06
N GLU A 98 -20.68 20.99 10.62
CA GLU A 98 -20.14 20.26 9.46
C GLU A 98 -20.10 21.13 8.20
N TYR A 99 -21.17 21.89 7.93
CA TYR A 99 -21.21 22.79 6.79
C TYR A 99 -20.12 23.88 6.86
N ASN A 100 -19.98 24.52 8.02
CA ASN A 100 -18.99 25.58 8.19
C ASN A 100 -17.56 25.02 8.23
N TYR A 101 -17.35 23.85 8.82
CA TYR A 101 -16.09 23.12 8.80
C TYR A 101 -15.62 22.84 7.35
N LYS A 102 -16.48 22.25 6.53
CA LYS A 102 -16.21 22.01 5.10
C LYS A 102 -15.88 23.30 4.36
N MET A 103 -16.54 24.39 4.70
CA MET A 103 -16.26 25.71 4.13
C MET A 103 -14.85 26.18 4.53
N VAL A 104 -14.50 26.15 5.82
CA VAL A 104 -13.16 26.53 6.30
C VAL A 104 -12.08 25.70 5.63
N LYS A 105 -12.24 24.38 5.55
CA LYS A 105 -11.27 23.47 4.91
C LYS A 105 -11.08 23.76 3.43
N ARG A 106 -12.14 24.09 2.69
CA ARG A 106 -12.03 24.45 1.27
C ARG A 106 -11.21 25.72 1.03
N TYR A 107 -11.47 26.75 1.82
CA TYR A 107 -10.69 27.99 1.73
C TYR A 107 -9.25 27.82 2.17
N ALA A 108 -9.00 27.01 3.21
CA ALA A 108 -7.65 26.65 3.63
C ALA A 108 -6.89 25.92 2.52
N LEU A 109 -7.56 24.98 1.83
CA LEU A 109 -6.97 24.28 0.69
C LEU A 109 -6.57 25.25 -0.44
N LEU A 110 -7.42 26.22 -0.80
CA LEU A 110 -7.04 27.24 -1.81
C LEU A 110 -5.84 28.07 -1.37
N THR A 111 -5.78 28.40 -0.08
CA THR A 111 -4.63 29.14 0.47
C THR A 111 -3.35 28.32 0.38
N ASP A 112 -3.40 27.04 0.71
CA ASP A 112 -2.25 26.13 0.60
C ASP A 112 -1.82 25.92 -0.86
N LEU A 113 -2.77 25.76 -1.79
CA LEU A 113 -2.49 25.68 -3.22
C LEU A 113 -1.81 26.95 -3.75
N GLN A 114 -2.31 28.12 -3.36
CA GLN A 114 -1.72 29.41 -3.73
C GLN A 114 -0.32 29.60 -3.12
N ALA A 115 -0.13 29.22 -1.86
CA ALA A 115 1.18 29.23 -1.21
C ALA A 115 2.17 28.27 -1.88
N GLY A 116 1.68 27.17 -2.43
CA GLY A 116 2.44 26.21 -3.25
C GLY A 116 2.72 26.71 -4.68
N GLY A 117 2.31 27.92 -5.05
CA GLY A 117 2.56 28.51 -6.37
C GLY A 117 1.51 28.12 -7.43
N ILE A 118 0.40 27.52 -7.04
CA ILE A 118 -0.70 27.18 -7.95
C ILE A 118 -1.63 28.38 -8.09
N ASP A 119 -1.92 28.80 -9.31
CA ASP A 119 -2.91 29.84 -9.60
C ASP A 119 -4.32 29.32 -9.28
N VAL A 120 -5.00 30.01 -8.37
CA VAL A 120 -6.36 29.66 -7.90
C VAL A 120 -7.43 30.63 -8.40
N THR A 121 -7.07 31.59 -9.27
CA THR A 121 -7.97 32.64 -9.74
C THR A 121 -9.17 32.13 -10.54
N ASP A 122 -9.09 30.96 -11.11
CA ASP A 122 -10.21 30.31 -11.79
C ASP A 122 -11.29 29.75 -10.83
N LEU A 123 -10.94 29.53 -9.56
CA LEU A 123 -11.91 29.15 -8.52
C LEU A 123 -12.29 30.33 -7.62
N TYR A 124 -11.38 31.26 -7.40
CA TYR A 124 -11.60 32.45 -6.56
C TYR A 124 -10.68 33.60 -6.98
N ASP A 125 -11.24 34.58 -7.65
CA ASP A 125 -10.53 35.78 -8.13
C ASP A 125 -11.15 37.05 -7.56
N VAL A 126 -10.48 37.66 -6.59
CA VAL A 126 -10.91 38.91 -5.94
C VAL A 126 -10.86 40.14 -6.83
N THR A 127 -10.26 40.05 -8.02
CA THR A 127 -10.16 41.14 -8.97
C THR A 127 -11.35 41.26 -9.92
N LEU A 128 -12.24 40.23 -9.90
CA LEU A 128 -13.46 40.23 -10.71
C LEU A 128 -14.46 41.30 -10.25
N PRO A 129 -15.29 41.81 -11.16
CA PRO A 129 -16.46 42.61 -10.80
C PRO A 129 -17.39 41.83 -9.86
N VAL A 130 -18.11 42.55 -8.97
CA VAL A 130 -18.88 41.97 -7.87
C VAL A 130 -19.85 40.89 -8.33
N ASP A 131 -20.57 41.14 -9.42
CA ASP A 131 -21.54 40.20 -10.01
C ASP A 131 -20.91 38.88 -10.45
N LYS A 132 -19.72 38.95 -11.10
CA LYS A 132 -18.97 37.77 -11.55
C LYS A 132 -18.30 37.05 -10.38
N LEU A 133 -17.82 37.79 -9.39
CA LEU A 133 -17.24 37.22 -8.17
C LEU A 133 -18.30 36.45 -7.38
N GLU A 134 -19.53 36.98 -7.25
CA GLU A 134 -20.62 36.29 -6.58
C GLU A 134 -21.01 34.98 -7.31
N GLU A 135 -21.03 35.00 -8.64
CA GLU A 135 -21.27 33.77 -9.43
C GLU A 135 -20.15 32.73 -9.21
N GLN A 136 -18.88 33.16 -9.24
CA GLN A 136 -17.73 32.29 -9.01
C GLN A 136 -17.75 31.71 -7.58
N LEU A 137 -18.01 32.54 -6.57
CA LEU A 137 -18.15 32.11 -5.18
C LEU A 137 -19.30 31.13 -4.97
N SER A 138 -20.42 31.34 -5.64
CA SER A 138 -21.55 30.41 -5.56
C SER A 138 -21.16 29.02 -6.07
N LYS A 139 -20.45 28.96 -7.21
CA LYS A 139 -19.94 27.70 -7.78
C LYS A 139 -18.90 27.06 -6.86
N PHE A 140 -17.94 27.83 -6.37
CA PHE A 140 -16.90 27.33 -5.46
C PHE A 140 -17.49 26.81 -4.15
N ASN A 141 -18.46 27.53 -3.57
CA ASN A 141 -19.10 27.12 -2.32
C ASN A 141 -19.98 25.86 -2.47
N ALA A 142 -20.33 25.48 -3.68
CA ALA A 142 -21.04 24.23 -3.96
C ALA A 142 -20.11 23.04 -4.19
N MET A 143 -18.79 23.27 -4.34
CA MET A 143 -17.80 22.20 -4.53
C MET A 143 -17.50 21.48 -3.22
N GLU A 144 -17.18 20.20 -3.28
CA GLU A 144 -16.49 19.47 -2.20
C GLU A 144 -14.96 19.58 -2.38
N ILE A 145 -14.20 19.22 -1.35
CA ILE A 145 -12.72 19.27 -1.40
C ILE A 145 -12.17 18.42 -2.55
N GLU A 146 -12.78 17.26 -2.78
CA GLU A 146 -12.46 16.35 -3.87
C GLU A 146 -12.64 16.99 -5.25
N ASP A 147 -13.65 17.86 -5.41
CA ASP A 147 -13.90 18.58 -6.67
C ASP A 147 -12.80 19.60 -6.95
N VAL A 148 -12.29 20.28 -5.93
CA VAL A 148 -11.14 21.19 -6.05
C VAL A 148 -9.91 20.44 -6.52
N PHE A 149 -9.58 19.30 -5.88
CA PHE A 149 -8.46 18.46 -6.34
C PHE A 149 -8.67 17.93 -7.76
N LYS A 150 -9.88 17.48 -8.10
CA LYS A 150 -10.22 17.03 -9.44
C LYS A 150 -10.01 18.12 -10.48
N HIS A 151 -10.42 19.35 -10.16
CA HIS A 151 -10.25 20.52 -11.05
C HIS A 151 -8.77 20.73 -11.42
N TYR A 152 -7.86 20.75 -10.43
CA TYR A 152 -6.44 20.93 -10.70
C TYR A 152 -5.78 19.70 -11.32
N ASN A 153 -6.20 18.50 -10.96
CA ASN A 153 -5.71 17.28 -11.59
C ASN A 153 -6.08 17.21 -13.09
N ILE A 154 -7.26 17.67 -13.48
CA ILE A 154 -7.63 17.76 -14.90
C ILE A 154 -6.67 18.72 -15.61
N LYS A 155 -6.41 19.90 -15.06
CA LYS A 155 -5.47 20.87 -15.64
C LYS A 155 -4.06 20.31 -15.77
N LEU A 156 -3.57 19.63 -14.73
CA LEU A 156 -2.25 18.98 -14.74
C LEU A 156 -2.19 17.90 -15.81
N ASN A 157 -3.22 17.07 -15.91
CA ASN A 157 -3.31 16.06 -16.97
C ASN A 157 -3.35 16.68 -18.37
N ASP A 158 -4.05 17.79 -18.57
CA ASP A 158 -4.07 18.51 -19.85
C ASP A 158 -2.70 19.10 -20.21
N ILE A 159 -1.96 19.58 -19.20
CA ILE A 159 -0.57 20.02 -19.39
C ILE A 159 0.30 18.82 -19.72
N GLN A 160 0.23 17.75 -18.93
CA GLN A 160 1.00 16.53 -19.14
C GLN A 160 0.73 15.93 -20.53
N ASN A 161 -0.53 15.86 -20.94
CA ASN A 161 -0.92 15.38 -22.28
C ASN A 161 -0.30 16.21 -23.42
N ARG A 162 -0.12 17.52 -23.23
CA ARG A 162 0.52 18.40 -24.24
C ARG A 162 2.03 18.17 -24.37
N TYR A 163 2.70 17.80 -23.27
CA TYR A 163 4.16 17.64 -23.27
C TYR A 163 4.61 16.18 -23.44
N GLU A 164 3.81 15.21 -22.99
CA GLU A 164 4.17 13.79 -23.05
C GLU A 164 3.63 13.04 -24.28
N ASN A 165 2.86 13.71 -25.17
CA ASN A 165 2.18 13.05 -26.30
C ASN A 165 1.48 11.75 -25.85
N PHE A 166 0.64 11.85 -24.80
CA PHE A 166 0.03 10.69 -24.15
C PHE A 166 -0.75 9.81 -25.14
N LEU A 167 -1.35 10.41 -26.16
CA LEU A 167 -2.05 9.67 -27.23
C LEU A 167 -1.09 8.87 -28.11
N GLU A 168 0.15 9.33 -28.33
CA GLU A 168 1.17 8.57 -29.07
C GLU A 168 1.68 7.37 -28.26
N LYS A 169 1.75 7.48 -26.90
CA LYS A 169 2.11 6.35 -26.02
C LYS A 169 1.02 5.28 -25.93
N THR A 170 -0.23 5.64 -26.15
CA THR A 170 -1.37 4.68 -26.06
C THR A 170 -1.69 4.00 -27.39
N CYS A 171 -1.23 4.55 -28.51
CA CYS A 171 -1.46 4.03 -29.85
C CYS A 171 -0.15 3.92 -30.64
N ILE A 172 0.36 2.71 -30.79
CA ILE A 172 1.55 2.42 -31.61
C ILE A 172 1.21 1.40 -32.70
N SER A 173 1.88 1.49 -33.83
CA SER A 173 1.85 0.40 -34.82
C SER A 173 2.47 -0.85 -34.22
N ALA A 174 1.92 -2.03 -34.52
CA ALA A 174 2.46 -3.32 -34.07
C ALA A 174 3.93 -3.54 -34.50
N ALA A 175 4.37 -2.90 -35.57
CA ALA A 175 5.74 -2.96 -36.06
C ALA A 175 6.69 -1.97 -35.37
N ASN A 176 6.15 -0.96 -34.65
CA ASN A 176 6.97 0.08 -34.06
C ASN A 176 7.69 -0.45 -32.80
N GLY A 177 9.02 -0.39 -32.79
CA GLY A 177 9.85 -0.82 -31.66
C GLY A 177 9.94 -2.36 -31.48
N ILE A 178 9.42 -3.18 -32.42
CA ILE A 178 9.38 -4.64 -32.25
C ILE A 178 10.79 -5.26 -32.27
N GLU A 179 11.70 -4.70 -33.05
CA GLU A 179 13.09 -5.20 -33.11
C GLU A 179 13.84 -4.91 -31.80
N GLU A 180 13.65 -3.74 -31.24
CA GLU A 180 14.21 -3.36 -29.95
C GLU A 180 13.64 -4.22 -28.84
N LEU A 181 12.33 -4.49 -28.87
CA LEU A 181 11.66 -5.36 -27.91
C LEU A 181 12.25 -6.78 -27.98
N VAL A 182 12.41 -7.35 -29.17
CA VAL A 182 12.98 -8.70 -29.34
C VAL A 182 14.42 -8.74 -28.84
N LYS A 183 15.25 -7.74 -29.17
CA LYS A 183 16.62 -7.63 -28.63
C LYS A 183 16.65 -7.52 -27.12
N GLN A 184 15.74 -6.74 -26.52
CA GLN A 184 15.62 -6.63 -25.06
C GLN A 184 15.23 -7.97 -24.43
N LEU A 185 14.26 -8.68 -25.01
CA LEU A 185 13.81 -9.98 -24.51
C LEU A 185 14.87 -11.09 -24.64
N GLN A 186 15.75 -11.00 -25.65
CA GLN A 186 16.89 -11.88 -25.79
C GLN A 186 17.97 -11.66 -24.74
N THR A 187 18.15 -10.40 -24.29
CA THR A 187 19.16 -10.04 -23.29
C THR A 187 18.62 -10.07 -21.88
N ILE A 188 17.36 -9.70 -21.66
CA ILE A 188 16.71 -9.62 -20.35
C ILE A 188 15.31 -10.23 -20.47
N PRO A 189 15.11 -11.51 -20.08
CA PRO A 189 13.78 -12.10 -20.01
C PRO A 189 12.83 -11.25 -19.14
N GLU A 190 11.54 -11.23 -19.45
CA GLU A 190 10.51 -10.54 -18.63
C GLU A 190 10.34 -11.27 -17.28
N VAL A 191 11.29 -11.08 -16.37
CA VAL A 191 11.27 -11.62 -15.01
C VAL A 191 11.27 -10.48 -13.99
N GLY A 192 10.66 -10.75 -12.83
CA GLY A 192 10.67 -9.86 -11.69
C GLY A 192 11.67 -10.31 -10.62
N LEU A 193 11.65 -9.66 -9.46
CA LEU A 193 12.46 -10.06 -8.32
C LEU A 193 11.95 -11.36 -7.68
N PRO A 194 12.84 -12.16 -7.05
CA PRO A 194 12.46 -13.45 -6.50
C PRO A 194 11.59 -13.29 -5.25
N LEU A 195 10.39 -13.87 -5.30
CA LEU A 195 9.54 -14.11 -4.15
C LEU A 195 9.98 -15.38 -3.42
N GLU A 196 9.32 -15.74 -2.32
CA GLU A 196 9.55 -17.01 -1.62
C GLU A 196 9.06 -18.20 -2.46
N GLY A 197 9.95 -19.18 -2.60
CA GLY A 197 9.72 -20.43 -3.33
C GLY A 197 10.19 -20.41 -4.79
N ASP A 198 11.09 -21.35 -5.13
CA ASP A 198 11.73 -21.40 -6.45
C ASP A 198 10.76 -21.84 -7.54
N ILE A 199 9.90 -22.84 -7.25
CA ILE A 199 8.86 -23.28 -8.18
C ILE A 199 7.85 -22.16 -8.42
N TYR A 200 7.44 -21.46 -7.35
CA TYR A 200 6.54 -20.33 -7.47
C TYR A 200 7.14 -19.20 -8.32
N ASN A 201 8.42 -18.91 -8.16
CA ASN A 201 9.13 -17.95 -9.01
C ASN A 201 9.20 -18.40 -10.48
N THR A 202 9.45 -19.67 -10.74
CA THR A 202 9.44 -20.21 -12.11
C THR A 202 8.06 -20.06 -12.75
N VAL A 203 6.99 -20.37 -12.01
CA VAL A 203 5.60 -20.27 -12.50
C VAL A 203 5.19 -18.83 -12.76
N THR A 204 5.51 -17.92 -11.82
CA THR A 204 5.08 -16.52 -11.85
C THR A 204 6.06 -15.59 -12.55
N ARG A 205 7.29 -16.05 -12.77
CA ARG A 205 8.44 -15.25 -13.18
C ARG A 205 8.81 -14.17 -12.16
N GLY A 206 8.67 -14.45 -10.86
CA GLY A 206 8.95 -13.51 -9.78
C GLY A 206 7.97 -12.34 -9.69
N ALA A 207 8.30 -11.32 -8.89
CA ALA A 207 7.52 -10.10 -8.69
C ALA A 207 7.71 -9.13 -9.86
N ARG A 208 6.96 -9.31 -10.95
CA ARG A 208 7.08 -8.48 -12.16
C ARG A 208 6.41 -7.12 -11.98
N LEU A 209 7.04 -6.07 -12.48
CA LEU A 209 6.44 -4.73 -12.53
C LEU A 209 5.20 -4.70 -13.46
N LYS A 210 4.31 -3.72 -13.25
CA LYS A 210 3.02 -3.57 -13.95
C LYS A 210 2.07 -4.75 -13.72
N LYS A 211 2.25 -5.53 -12.67
CA LYS A 211 1.43 -6.72 -12.40
C LYS A 211 0.77 -6.65 -11.03
N LEU A 212 -0.44 -7.21 -10.99
CA LEU A 212 -1.22 -7.42 -9.77
C LEU A 212 -1.28 -8.93 -9.48
N TYR A 213 -0.74 -9.34 -8.34
CA TYR A 213 -0.78 -10.71 -7.83
C TYR A 213 -1.76 -10.81 -6.67
N ILE A 214 -2.59 -11.84 -6.69
CA ILE A 214 -3.57 -12.11 -5.62
C ILE A 214 -3.35 -13.53 -5.10
N ASP A 215 -2.92 -13.65 -3.84
CA ASP A 215 -2.78 -14.94 -3.14
C ASP A 215 -3.86 -15.06 -2.06
N SER A 216 -4.95 -15.72 -2.41
CA SER A 216 -6.12 -15.90 -1.54
C SER A 216 -5.90 -17.04 -0.56
N GLY A 217 -6.57 -16.96 0.60
CA GLY A 217 -6.49 -18.02 1.60
C GLY A 217 -7.58 -17.87 2.66
N SER A 218 -7.79 -18.93 3.45
CA SER A 218 -8.70 -18.89 4.60
C SER A 218 -8.18 -17.95 5.69
N SER A 219 -9.04 -17.61 6.66
CA SER A 219 -8.59 -16.95 7.88
C SER A 219 -7.56 -17.84 8.60
N GLY A 220 -6.49 -17.25 9.14
CA GLY A 220 -5.44 -18.01 9.82
C GLY A 220 -4.51 -18.83 8.90
N SER A 221 -4.64 -18.75 7.55
CA SER A 221 -3.74 -19.45 6.62
C SER A 221 -2.36 -18.78 6.48
N GLY A 222 -2.06 -17.74 7.26
CA GLY A 222 -0.78 -17.05 7.26
C GLY A 222 -0.57 -16.11 6.07
N LYS A 223 -1.63 -15.52 5.49
CA LYS A 223 -1.53 -14.54 4.40
C LYS A 223 -0.58 -13.40 4.74
N SER A 224 -0.81 -12.70 5.85
CA SER A 224 0.01 -11.58 6.32
C SER A 224 1.47 -11.99 6.52
N ARG A 225 1.70 -13.17 7.11
CA ARG A 225 3.05 -13.71 7.34
C ARG A 225 3.81 -13.95 6.04
N ARG A 226 3.17 -14.58 5.04
CA ARG A 226 3.78 -14.79 3.72
C ARG A 226 4.03 -13.47 2.99
N MET A 227 3.11 -12.51 3.12
CA MET A 227 3.29 -11.19 2.52
C MET A 227 4.42 -10.41 3.19
N ALA A 228 4.52 -10.44 4.52
CA ALA A 228 5.62 -9.82 5.26
C ALA A 228 6.97 -10.47 4.91
N GLY A 229 7.04 -11.80 4.80
CA GLY A 229 8.22 -12.52 4.35
C GLY A 229 8.66 -12.09 2.95
N ASN A 230 7.74 -12.06 1.99
CA ASN A 230 8.04 -11.61 0.62
C ASN A 230 8.45 -10.13 0.56
N ALA A 231 7.80 -9.25 1.30
CA ALA A 231 8.15 -7.84 1.38
C ALA A 231 9.57 -7.65 1.94
N THR A 232 9.89 -8.36 3.03
CA THR A 232 11.22 -8.34 3.65
C THR A 232 12.29 -8.85 2.69
N ARG A 233 12.02 -9.97 1.99
CA ARG A 233 12.94 -10.55 0.99
C ARG A 233 13.32 -9.55 -0.11
N LEU A 234 12.35 -8.76 -0.59
CA LEU A 234 12.62 -7.79 -1.65
C LEU A 234 13.29 -6.51 -1.14
N ALA A 235 13.04 -6.14 0.12
CA ALA A 235 13.55 -4.89 0.70
C ALA A 235 14.94 -5.05 1.31
N ILE A 236 15.19 -6.16 2.02
CA ILE A 236 16.37 -6.33 2.86
C ILE A 236 17.29 -7.39 2.26
N PRO A 237 18.57 -7.04 1.99
CA PRO A 237 19.48 -7.96 1.32
C PRO A 237 19.99 -9.10 2.21
N MET A 238 19.90 -8.95 3.54
CA MET A 238 20.51 -9.90 4.47
C MET A 238 19.45 -10.73 5.19
N PHE A 239 19.62 -12.05 5.19
CA PHE A 239 18.87 -12.98 6.02
C PHE A 239 19.81 -14.07 6.56
N TYR A 240 19.43 -14.66 7.69
CA TYR A 240 20.20 -15.75 8.30
C TYR A 240 19.77 -17.09 7.72
N ASP A 241 20.70 -17.81 7.11
CA ASP A 241 20.48 -19.17 6.62
C ASP A 241 20.70 -20.16 7.76
N LEU A 242 19.64 -20.87 8.17
CA LEU A 242 19.70 -21.83 9.28
C LEU A 242 20.48 -23.12 8.93
N GLU A 243 20.54 -23.48 7.65
CA GLU A 243 21.28 -24.68 7.22
C GLU A 243 22.79 -24.40 7.12
N ALA A 244 23.11 -23.21 6.59
CA ALA A 244 24.49 -22.77 6.47
C ALA A 244 25.05 -22.18 7.77
N ASP A 245 24.19 -21.83 8.73
CA ASP A 245 24.49 -21.16 9.99
C ASP A 245 25.25 -19.84 9.79
N GLU A 246 24.84 -19.05 8.77
CA GLU A 246 25.47 -17.78 8.43
C GLU A 246 24.49 -16.76 7.85
N TRP A 247 24.89 -15.49 7.85
CA TRP A 247 24.18 -14.42 7.16
C TRP A 247 24.46 -14.47 5.66
N VAL A 248 23.39 -14.57 4.86
CA VAL A 248 23.46 -14.64 3.41
C VAL A 248 22.90 -13.37 2.79
N ASN A 249 23.58 -12.87 1.75
CA ASN A 249 23.12 -11.72 0.98
C ASN A 249 22.30 -12.18 -0.23
N THR A 250 21.02 -11.83 -0.28
CA THR A 250 20.12 -12.14 -1.41
C THR A 250 20.37 -11.27 -2.63
N GLY A 251 21.10 -10.17 -2.49
CA GLY A 251 21.23 -9.14 -3.51
C GLY A 251 19.98 -8.26 -3.71
N CYS A 252 18.89 -8.51 -3.01
CA CYS A 252 17.68 -7.69 -3.09
C CYS A 252 17.76 -6.52 -2.11
N SER A 253 17.67 -5.29 -2.61
CA SER A 253 17.66 -4.07 -1.81
C SER A 253 16.79 -3.02 -2.52
N ASN A 254 15.48 -3.23 -2.49
CA ASN A 254 14.52 -2.40 -3.22
C ASN A 254 13.62 -1.66 -2.26
N LYS A 255 13.16 -0.48 -2.65
CA LYS A 255 12.11 0.23 -1.91
C LYS A 255 10.79 -0.54 -2.01
N VAL A 256 10.29 -0.96 -0.87
CA VAL A 256 9.06 -1.75 -0.71
C VAL A 256 8.11 -1.03 0.22
N LEU A 257 6.86 -0.93 -0.16
CA LEU A 257 5.78 -0.44 0.69
C LEU A 257 4.91 -1.62 1.15
N TYR A 258 4.80 -1.81 2.45
CA TYR A 258 3.88 -2.75 3.07
C TYR A 258 2.72 -1.98 3.71
N ILE A 259 1.53 -2.11 3.15
CA ILE A 259 0.31 -1.51 3.68
C ILE A 259 -0.46 -2.59 4.43
N THR A 260 -0.67 -2.38 5.71
CA THR A 260 -1.46 -3.29 6.56
C THR A 260 -2.78 -2.64 6.98
N THR A 261 -3.83 -3.44 6.99
CA THR A 261 -5.16 -3.01 7.45
C THR A 261 -5.53 -3.58 8.82
N GLU A 262 -4.82 -4.60 9.30
CA GLU A 262 -5.12 -5.29 10.55
C GLU A 262 -3.96 -5.25 11.55
N LEU A 263 -2.72 -5.43 11.08
CA LEU A 263 -1.55 -5.51 11.95
C LEU A 263 -0.97 -4.12 12.22
N GLU A 264 -0.65 -3.83 13.46
CA GLU A 264 0.08 -2.61 13.82
C GLU A 264 1.56 -2.66 13.37
N HIS A 265 2.22 -1.51 13.35
CA HIS A 265 3.62 -1.41 12.92
C HIS A 265 4.54 -2.38 13.67
N ALA A 266 4.38 -2.48 15.01
CA ALA A 266 5.20 -3.35 15.85
C ALA A 266 5.01 -4.83 15.51
N GLU A 267 3.79 -5.25 15.17
CA GLU A 267 3.50 -6.62 14.78
C GLU A 267 4.17 -6.96 13.43
N VAL A 268 4.12 -6.07 12.45
CA VAL A 268 4.82 -6.27 11.18
C VAL A 268 6.33 -6.30 11.40
N GLN A 269 6.87 -5.43 12.27
CA GLN A 269 8.30 -5.42 12.59
C GLN A 269 8.77 -6.74 13.21
N THR A 270 7.97 -7.39 14.06
CA THR A 270 8.33 -8.70 14.62
C THR A 270 8.34 -9.80 13.55
N LEU A 271 7.41 -9.76 12.58
CA LEU A 271 7.43 -10.66 11.42
C LEU A 271 8.68 -10.46 10.54
N VAL A 272 9.09 -9.21 10.31
CA VAL A 272 10.32 -8.86 9.58
C VAL A 272 11.55 -9.45 10.30
N LEU A 273 11.65 -9.27 11.61
CA LEU A 273 12.75 -9.84 12.41
C LEU A 273 12.74 -11.36 12.38
N ALA A 274 11.57 -12.00 12.50
CA ALA A 274 11.44 -13.45 12.42
C ALA A 274 11.91 -13.98 11.06
N TYR A 275 11.53 -13.29 9.98
CA TYR A 275 11.98 -13.65 8.62
C TYR A 275 13.50 -13.53 8.48
N MET A 276 14.07 -12.39 8.86
CA MET A 276 15.51 -12.13 8.68
C MET A 276 16.37 -13.10 9.47
N THR A 277 15.99 -13.37 10.72
CA THR A 277 16.79 -14.15 11.64
C THR A 277 16.53 -15.65 11.58
N GLY A 278 15.39 -16.08 11.02
CA GLY A 278 14.93 -17.47 11.12
C GLY A 278 14.53 -17.88 12.54
N ILE A 279 14.34 -16.93 13.45
CA ILE A 279 13.85 -17.17 14.81
C ILE A 279 12.33 -17.15 14.78
N ASN A 280 11.71 -18.16 15.40
CA ASN A 280 10.26 -18.18 15.52
C ASN A 280 9.77 -16.94 16.27
N GLU A 281 8.80 -16.20 15.68
CA GLU A 281 8.24 -14.99 16.26
C GLU A 281 7.75 -15.18 17.71
N ASP A 282 7.16 -16.34 18.03
CA ASP A 282 6.71 -16.64 19.39
C ASP A 282 7.84 -16.59 20.42
N LYS A 283 9.07 -16.98 20.04
CA LYS A 283 10.25 -16.83 20.91
C LYS A 283 10.61 -15.37 21.12
N ILE A 284 10.51 -14.54 20.07
CA ILE A 284 10.80 -13.10 20.11
C ILE A 284 9.80 -12.41 21.05
N LEU A 285 8.52 -12.65 20.84
CA LEU A 285 7.43 -12.05 21.62
C LEU A 285 7.45 -12.44 23.10
N ASN A 286 7.83 -13.69 23.40
CA ASN A 286 7.87 -14.21 24.77
C ASN A 286 9.23 -14.06 25.45
N ASN A 287 10.20 -13.34 24.83
CA ASN A 287 11.58 -13.18 25.35
C ASN A 287 12.27 -14.52 25.68
N LYS A 288 12.05 -15.53 24.82
CA LYS A 288 12.61 -16.90 24.98
C LYS A 288 13.77 -17.20 24.04
N CYS A 289 14.37 -16.15 23.46
CA CYS A 289 15.55 -16.30 22.62
C CYS A 289 16.78 -16.70 23.43
N SER A 290 17.60 -17.61 22.88
CA SER A 290 18.93 -17.91 23.41
C SER A 290 19.86 -16.70 23.30
N GLU A 291 21.05 -16.76 23.86
CA GLU A 291 22.04 -15.69 23.74
C GLU A 291 22.47 -15.50 22.28
N GLU A 292 22.74 -16.57 21.56
CA GLU A 292 23.06 -16.55 20.13
C GLU A 292 21.89 -15.98 19.27
N GLU A 293 20.64 -16.36 19.59
CA GLU A 293 19.47 -15.82 18.91
C GLU A 293 19.31 -14.31 19.19
N ARG A 294 19.67 -13.83 20.38
CA ARG A 294 19.66 -12.39 20.70
C ARG A 294 20.71 -11.62 19.92
N ASP A 295 21.94 -12.15 19.83
CA ASP A 295 23.00 -11.54 19.02
C ASP A 295 22.57 -11.46 17.55
N ARG A 296 21.94 -12.51 17.04
CA ARG A 296 21.36 -12.54 15.68
C ARG A 296 20.28 -11.49 15.49
N LEU A 297 19.40 -11.28 16.48
CA LEU A 297 18.40 -10.21 16.45
C LEU A 297 19.05 -8.82 16.42
N MET A 298 20.10 -8.60 17.20
CA MET A 298 20.80 -7.30 17.21
C MET A 298 21.45 -7.01 15.85
N LEU A 299 22.06 -7.99 15.19
CA LEU A 299 22.59 -7.85 13.84
C LEU A 299 21.48 -7.59 12.80
N ALA A 300 20.33 -8.25 12.92
CA ALA A 300 19.18 -7.97 12.05
C ALA A 300 18.73 -6.51 12.16
N ILE A 301 18.67 -5.97 13.38
CA ILE A 301 18.31 -4.57 13.62
C ILE A 301 19.33 -3.62 12.98
N GLU A 302 20.63 -3.94 13.05
CA GLU A 302 21.67 -3.15 12.38
C GLU A 302 21.50 -3.16 10.86
N TYR A 303 21.24 -4.32 10.26
CA TYR A 303 20.97 -4.43 8.83
C TYR A 303 19.70 -3.65 8.42
N LEU A 304 18.65 -3.69 9.22
CA LEU A 304 17.42 -2.90 8.97
C LEU A 304 17.71 -1.40 8.98
N LYS A 305 18.50 -0.92 9.95
CA LYS A 305 18.87 0.51 10.04
C LYS A 305 19.77 0.96 8.89
N GLN A 306 20.64 0.06 8.38
CA GLN A 306 21.49 0.36 7.22
C GLN A 306 20.72 0.34 5.89
N ASN A 307 19.61 -0.41 5.81
CA ASN A 307 18.80 -0.62 4.62
C ASN A 307 17.35 -0.24 4.90
N ASP A 308 17.09 1.05 5.03
CA ASP A 308 15.75 1.61 5.27
C ASP A 308 14.91 1.58 3.97
N ASN A 309 14.66 0.36 3.48
CA ASN A 309 13.97 0.10 2.22
C ASN A 309 12.55 -0.45 2.40
N LEU A 310 12.16 -0.86 3.61
CA LEU A 310 10.83 -1.37 3.90
C LEU A 310 10.02 -0.32 4.66
N ILE A 311 9.07 0.28 3.96
CA ILE A 311 8.15 1.27 4.51
C ILE A 311 6.87 0.53 4.95
N ILE A 312 6.42 0.74 6.18
CA ILE A 312 5.21 0.14 6.73
C ILE A 312 4.17 1.24 6.95
N GLU A 313 3.02 1.12 6.30
CA GLU A 313 1.86 2.00 6.48
C GLU A 313 0.71 1.22 7.13
N TYR A 314 0.24 1.69 8.28
CA TYR A 314 -0.94 1.13 8.95
C TYR A 314 -2.18 1.93 8.56
N LEU A 315 -3.09 1.29 7.82
CA LEU A 315 -4.33 1.88 7.30
C LEU A 315 -5.50 0.96 7.63
N PRO A 316 -6.08 1.06 8.83
CA PRO A 316 -7.13 0.13 9.29
C PRO A 316 -8.39 0.15 8.41
N ASP A 317 -8.73 1.28 7.83
CA ASP A 317 -9.95 1.42 7.02
C ASP A 317 -9.79 2.49 5.92
N PRO A 318 -8.94 2.24 4.90
CA PRO A 318 -8.67 3.23 3.87
C PRO A 318 -9.83 3.41 2.92
N THR A 319 -10.07 4.65 2.49
CA THR A 319 -10.86 4.93 1.29
C THR A 319 -10.05 4.60 0.04
N LEU A 320 -10.71 4.44 -1.13
CA LEU A 320 -10.01 4.29 -2.41
C LEU A 320 -9.08 5.49 -2.71
N VAL A 321 -9.51 6.69 -2.32
CA VAL A 321 -8.73 7.92 -2.50
C VAL A 321 -7.49 7.90 -1.63
N THR A 322 -7.64 7.57 -0.34
CA THR A 322 -6.52 7.46 0.60
C THR A 322 -5.49 6.44 0.12
N LEU A 323 -5.95 5.24 -0.28
CA LEU A 323 -5.08 4.19 -0.78
C LEU A 323 -4.32 4.62 -2.04
N LYS A 324 -5.02 5.23 -3.01
CA LYS A 324 -4.39 5.80 -4.22
C LYS A 324 -3.33 6.84 -3.87
N THR A 325 -3.66 7.77 -2.97
CA THR A 325 -2.77 8.87 -2.59
C THR A 325 -1.49 8.34 -1.93
N ILE A 326 -1.60 7.39 -1.04
CA ILE A 326 -0.46 6.79 -0.33
C ILE A 326 0.44 6.02 -1.31
N ILE A 327 -0.13 5.16 -2.15
CA ILE A 327 0.65 4.41 -3.13
C ILE A 327 1.36 5.38 -4.10
N LYS A 328 0.65 6.41 -4.62
CA LYS A 328 1.25 7.42 -5.52
C LYS A 328 2.36 8.21 -4.81
N LYS A 329 2.14 8.64 -3.58
CA LYS A 329 3.15 9.34 -2.79
C LYS A 329 4.45 8.54 -2.71
N HIS A 330 4.38 7.30 -2.24
CA HIS A 330 5.57 6.48 -2.06
C HIS A 330 6.22 6.05 -3.39
N ALA A 331 5.42 5.78 -4.43
CA ALA A 331 5.97 5.47 -5.74
C ALA A 331 6.72 6.65 -6.39
N LEU A 332 6.23 7.89 -6.19
CA LEU A 332 6.80 9.08 -6.83
C LEU A 332 7.88 9.77 -5.98
N GLN A 333 7.75 9.74 -4.64
CA GLN A 333 8.66 10.46 -3.75
C GLN A 333 9.78 9.56 -3.21
N ASP A 334 9.47 8.28 -2.91
CA ASP A 334 10.38 7.35 -2.27
C ASP A 334 10.91 6.26 -3.24
N ASP A 335 10.56 6.35 -4.53
CA ASP A 335 10.91 5.38 -5.60
C ASP A 335 10.48 3.93 -5.27
N VAL A 336 9.33 3.78 -4.59
CA VAL A 336 8.76 2.46 -4.30
C VAL A 336 8.33 1.79 -5.60
N ARG A 337 8.82 0.56 -5.82
CA ARG A 337 8.49 -0.26 -6.98
C ARG A 337 7.69 -1.52 -6.63
N TYR A 338 7.65 -1.91 -5.37
CA TYR A 338 6.98 -3.12 -4.88
C TYR A 338 6.05 -2.75 -3.74
N VAL A 339 4.77 -3.06 -3.91
CA VAL A 339 3.71 -2.77 -2.93
C VAL A 339 3.07 -4.09 -2.49
N PHE A 340 2.99 -4.30 -1.18
CA PHE A 340 2.25 -5.38 -0.56
C PHE A 340 1.07 -4.78 0.20
N TYR A 341 -0.16 -5.09 -0.24
CA TYR A 341 -1.38 -4.60 0.38
C TYR A 341 -2.09 -5.73 1.13
N ASP A 342 -2.02 -5.71 2.43
CA ASP A 342 -2.52 -6.76 3.33
C ASP A 342 -3.78 -6.28 4.06
N TYR A 343 -4.97 -6.59 3.57
CA TYR A 343 -5.40 -7.31 2.38
C TYR A 343 -6.67 -6.68 1.80
N ILE A 344 -7.18 -7.18 0.68
CA ILE A 344 -8.44 -6.74 0.09
C ILE A 344 -9.62 -7.17 0.97
N HIS A 345 -10.25 -6.23 1.66
CA HIS A 345 -11.48 -6.42 2.43
C HIS A 345 -12.39 -5.20 2.27
N ILE A 346 -13.65 -5.34 2.69
CA ILE A 346 -14.61 -4.24 2.68
C ILE A 346 -14.62 -3.62 4.07
N GLY A 347 -14.02 -2.44 4.17
CA GLY A 347 -14.09 -1.60 5.37
C GLY A 347 -15.14 -0.49 5.24
N ALA A 348 -15.45 0.18 6.33
CA ALA A 348 -16.40 1.29 6.37
C ALA A 348 -15.94 2.46 5.49
N GLY A 349 -14.63 2.71 5.41
CA GLY A 349 -14.04 3.76 4.56
C GLY A 349 -14.28 3.56 3.07
N LEU A 350 -14.36 2.31 2.60
CA LEU A 350 -14.73 2.01 1.21
C LEU A 350 -16.22 2.22 0.93
N VAL A 351 -17.07 2.17 1.96
CA VAL A 351 -18.53 2.29 1.86
C VAL A 351 -19.00 3.73 2.10
N ALA A 352 -18.31 4.50 2.95
CA ALA A 352 -18.77 5.78 3.49
C ALA A 352 -19.03 6.88 2.45
N ASN A 353 -18.39 6.85 1.29
CA ASN A 353 -18.49 7.89 0.26
C ASN A 353 -19.38 7.50 -0.94
N ARG A 354 -20.32 6.54 -0.77
CA ARG A 354 -21.10 6.05 -1.92
C ARG A 354 -22.56 5.80 -1.57
N ASP A 355 -23.42 5.90 -2.58
CA ASP A 355 -24.83 5.56 -2.48
C ASP A 355 -25.04 4.21 -1.79
N ARG A 356 -25.89 4.17 -0.78
CA ARG A 356 -26.21 3.03 0.13
C ARG A 356 -26.62 1.71 -0.56
N GLN A 357 -26.52 1.61 -1.88
CA GLN A 357 -27.00 0.45 -2.66
C GLN A 357 -25.91 -0.32 -3.41
N MET A 358 -24.60 -0.01 -3.23
CA MET A 358 -23.57 -0.77 -3.93
C MET A 358 -23.34 -2.12 -3.25
N ARG A 359 -23.36 -3.18 -4.06
CA ARG A 359 -23.09 -4.55 -3.62
C ARG A 359 -21.60 -4.71 -3.31
N ASP A 360 -21.28 -5.56 -2.34
CA ASP A 360 -19.92 -5.87 -1.89
C ASP A 360 -18.97 -6.28 -3.04
N ASP A 361 -19.46 -7.09 -3.98
CA ASP A 361 -18.69 -7.55 -5.12
C ASP A 361 -18.27 -6.40 -6.06
N VAL A 362 -19.10 -5.36 -6.18
CA VAL A 362 -18.76 -4.16 -6.98
C VAL A 362 -17.68 -3.33 -6.28
N ILE A 363 -17.75 -3.20 -4.96
CA ILE A 363 -16.74 -2.47 -4.18
C ILE A 363 -15.37 -3.15 -4.31
N LEU A 364 -15.33 -4.47 -4.15
CA LEU A 364 -14.11 -5.26 -4.30
C LEU A 364 -13.54 -5.20 -5.74
N LEU A 365 -14.43 -5.21 -6.74
CA LEU A 365 -14.03 -5.02 -8.13
C LEU A 365 -13.37 -3.65 -8.36
N LEU A 366 -13.96 -2.58 -7.81
CA LEU A 366 -13.40 -1.23 -7.94
C LEU A 366 -12.05 -1.10 -7.25
N LEU A 367 -11.89 -1.67 -6.06
CA LEU A 367 -10.61 -1.71 -5.37
C LEU A 367 -9.56 -2.46 -6.20
N THR A 368 -9.92 -3.64 -6.72
CA THR A 368 -9.00 -4.45 -7.52
C THR A 368 -8.64 -3.77 -8.86
N ASN A 369 -9.60 -3.11 -9.50
CA ASN A 369 -9.35 -2.28 -10.69
C ASN A 369 -8.38 -1.15 -10.37
N THR A 370 -8.62 -0.44 -9.26
CA THR A 370 -7.74 0.64 -8.80
C THR A 370 -6.31 0.17 -8.59
N LEU A 371 -6.11 -0.96 -7.90
CA LEU A 371 -4.77 -1.53 -7.70
C LEU A 371 -4.11 -1.90 -9.03
N LYS A 372 -4.86 -2.50 -9.98
CA LYS A 372 -4.33 -2.84 -11.29
C LYS A 372 -3.97 -1.61 -12.14
N GLU A 373 -4.79 -0.57 -12.09
CA GLU A 373 -4.51 0.71 -12.76
C GLU A 373 -3.25 1.36 -12.19
N LEU A 374 -3.10 1.41 -10.86
CA LEU A 374 -1.90 1.94 -10.21
C LEU A 374 -0.64 1.13 -10.57
N ALA A 375 -0.76 -0.21 -10.62
CA ALA A 375 0.35 -1.05 -11.03
C ALA A 375 0.84 -0.70 -12.45
N ASN A 376 -0.08 -0.44 -13.37
CA ASN A 376 0.24 -0.07 -14.75
C ASN A 376 0.74 1.38 -14.88
N GLU A 377 0.07 2.33 -14.19
CA GLU A 377 0.37 3.77 -14.27
C GLU A 377 1.76 4.09 -13.69
N LEU A 378 2.11 3.48 -12.57
CA LEU A 378 3.32 3.79 -11.81
C LEU A 378 4.49 2.83 -12.08
N ASP A 379 4.34 1.87 -12.98
CA ASP A 379 5.36 0.84 -13.22
C ASP A 379 5.74 0.06 -11.95
N ILE A 380 4.76 -0.30 -11.11
CA ILE A 380 5.00 -0.99 -9.85
C ILE A 380 4.41 -2.41 -9.86
N HIS A 381 4.99 -3.28 -9.02
CA HIS A 381 4.41 -4.56 -8.64
C HIS A 381 3.45 -4.35 -7.47
N ILE A 382 2.26 -4.96 -7.53
CA ILE A 382 1.35 -5.01 -6.39
C ILE A 382 1.02 -6.47 -6.07
N SER A 383 1.34 -6.90 -4.86
CA SER A 383 0.89 -8.16 -4.27
C SER A 383 -0.18 -7.89 -3.23
N THR A 384 -1.27 -8.65 -3.27
CA THR A 384 -2.32 -8.57 -2.27
C THR A 384 -2.95 -9.94 -2.01
N ALA A 385 -3.81 -10.01 -1.02
CA ALA A 385 -4.53 -11.22 -0.66
C ALA A 385 -6.03 -10.96 -0.57
N THR A 386 -6.83 -12.02 -0.61
CA THR A 386 -8.25 -11.98 -0.26
C THR A 386 -8.62 -13.18 0.62
N GLN A 387 -9.74 -13.07 1.31
CA GLN A 387 -10.31 -14.21 2.02
C GLN A 387 -11.15 -15.08 1.07
N LEU A 388 -11.23 -16.37 1.39
CA LEU A 388 -12.12 -17.30 0.72
C LEU A 388 -13.53 -17.24 1.34
N ASN A 389 -14.55 -17.63 0.55
CA ASN A 389 -15.88 -17.91 1.07
C ASN A 389 -15.89 -19.24 1.86
N GLY A 390 -16.93 -19.49 2.68
CA GLY A 390 -16.99 -20.69 3.53
C GLY A 390 -17.05 -22.04 2.79
N GLU A 391 -17.34 -22.04 1.47
CA GLU A 391 -17.47 -23.26 0.66
C GLU A 391 -16.13 -23.91 0.28
N TYR A 392 -14.99 -23.28 0.63
CA TYR A 392 -13.67 -23.78 0.20
C TYR A 392 -13.33 -25.16 0.81
N GLU A 393 -13.91 -25.52 1.95
CA GLU A 393 -13.67 -26.82 2.62
C GLU A 393 -14.30 -27.97 1.85
N GLU A 394 -15.48 -27.75 1.26
CA GLU A 394 -16.29 -28.78 0.61
C GLU A 394 -15.86 -29.08 -0.84
N LYS A 395 -15.13 -28.15 -1.48
CA LYS A 395 -14.79 -28.28 -2.90
C LYS A 395 -13.39 -28.86 -3.10
N GLU A 396 -13.32 -29.95 -3.89
CA GLU A 396 -12.04 -30.55 -4.28
C GLU A 396 -11.19 -29.62 -5.15
N VAL A 397 -11.84 -28.91 -6.08
CA VAL A 397 -11.13 -27.99 -7.01
C VAL A 397 -11.13 -26.59 -6.42
N LYS A 398 -9.95 -26.10 -6.06
CA LYS A 398 -9.74 -24.74 -5.59
C LYS A 398 -9.55 -23.81 -6.78
N ASN A 399 -10.53 -22.94 -7.04
CA ASN A 399 -10.51 -22.01 -8.16
C ASN A 399 -11.11 -20.64 -7.76
N GLU A 400 -11.17 -19.72 -8.73
CA GLU A 400 -11.64 -18.34 -8.53
C GLU A 400 -13.05 -18.21 -7.94
N ASN A 401 -13.89 -19.23 -8.05
CA ASN A 401 -15.26 -19.20 -7.50
C ASN A 401 -15.28 -19.25 -5.96
N LEU A 402 -14.18 -19.61 -5.33
CA LEU A 402 -14.03 -19.67 -3.87
C LEU A 402 -13.59 -18.33 -3.26
N ILE A 403 -13.25 -17.35 -4.07
CA ILE A 403 -12.81 -16.04 -3.60
C ILE A 403 -14.01 -15.24 -3.09
N ARG A 404 -13.89 -14.70 -1.87
CA ARG A 404 -14.89 -13.79 -1.33
C ARG A 404 -14.97 -12.53 -2.19
N GLY A 405 -16.17 -12.18 -2.65
CA GLY A 405 -16.41 -11.04 -3.55
C GLY A 405 -16.32 -11.37 -5.03
N SER A 406 -16.17 -12.65 -5.40
CA SER A 406 -16.43 -13.21 -6.72
C SER A 406 -15.32 -13.18 -7.76
N LYS A 407 -15.62 -13.81 -8.89
CA LYS A 407 -14.91 -13.88 -10.15
C LYS A 407 -14.32 -12.52 -10.61
N ALA A 408 -15.01 -11.42 -10.29
CA ALA A 408 -14.62 -10.08 -10.69
C ALA A 408 -13.26 -9.64 -10.12
N VAL A 409 -12.94 -10.03 -8.88
CA VAL A 409 -11.62 -9.79 -8.26
C VAL A 409 -10.54 -10.61 -8.96
N ALA A 410 -10.81 -11.88 -9.19
CA ALA A 410 -9.90 -12.79 -9.87
C ALA A 410 -9.60 -12.34 -11.32
N ASP A 411 -10.58 -11.76 -12.01
CA ASP A 411 -10.45 -11.37 -13.42
C ASP A 411 -9.41 -10.27 -13.66
N LYS A 412 -9.09 -9.46 -12.67
CA LYS A 412 -8.10 -8.37 -12.80
C LYS A 412 -6.68 -8.78 -12.45
N ALA A 413 -6.50 -9.85 -11.67
CA ALA A 413 -5.18 -10.36 -11.33
C ALA A 413 -4.40 -10.81 -12.58
N ASP A 414 -3.10 -10.59 -12.58
CA ASP A 414 -2.17 -11.19 -13.55
C ASP A 414 -1.76 -12.59 -13.09
N ILE A 415 -1.53 -12.77 -11.78
CA ILE A 415 -1.35 -14.07 -11.12
C ILE A 415 -2.45 -14.22 -10.08
N GLY A 416 -3.13 -15.35 -10.09
CA GLY A 416 -4.11 -15.72 -9.09
C GLY A 416 -3.77 -17.06 -8.47
N ALA A 417 -3.61 -17.08 -7.16
CA ALA A 417 -3.27 -18.25 -6.37
C ALA A 417 -4.24 -18.42 -5.19
N ILE A 418 -4.41 -19.67 -4.75
CA ILE A 418 -5.10 -20.00 -3.50
C ILE A 418 -4.16 -20.86 -2.67
N THR A 419 -3.76 -20.38 -1.50
CA THR A 419 -2.87 -21.09 -0.59
C THR A 419 -3.62 -21.54 0.66
N LEU A 420 -3.68 -22.83 0.87
CA LEU A 420 -4.36 -23.49 1.97
C LEU A 420 -3.48 -24.52 2.68
N ARG A 421 -3.74 -24.77 3.95
CA ARG A 421 -3.14 -25.90 4.68
C ARG A 421 -3.57 -27.22 4.04
N CYS A 422 -2.67 -28.17 4.01
CA CYS A 422 -2.99 -29.55 3.62
C CYS A 422 -4.02 -30.14 4.60
N ASN A 423 -5.04 -30.82 4.08
CA ASN A 423 -5.87 -31.71 4.88
C ASN A 423 -5.15 -33.04 5.14
N MET A 424 -5.72 -33.91 5.98
CA MET A 424 -5.06 -35.18 6.33
C MET A 424 -4.70 -36.05 5.12
N ALA A 425 -5.57 -36.15 4.13
CA ALA A 425 -5.31 -36.94 2.92
C ALA A 425 -4.20 -36.30 2.05
N GLU A 426 -4.21 -34.98 1.94
CA GLU A 426 -3.17 -34.21 1.26
C GLU A 426 -1.83 -34.31 1.99
N GLU A 427 -1.80 -34.27 3.32
CA GLU A 427 -0.57 -34.49 4.09
C GLU A 427 0.02 -35.88 3.86
N GLU A 428 -0.82 -36.91 3.84
CA GLU A 428 -0.39 -38.30 3.61
C GLU A 428 0.19 -38.47 2.19
N LEU A 429 -0.53 -37.97 1.18
CA LEU A 429 -0.07 -37.97 -0.21
C LEU A 429 1.23 -37.15 -0.34
N GLY A 430 1.27 -35.94 0.25
CA GLY A 430 2.41 -35.06 0.21
C GLY A 430 3.67 -35.69 0.81
N ARG A 431 3.56 -36.35 1.97
CA ARG A 431 4.68 -37.09 2.59
C ARG A 431 5.18 -38.23 1.71
N ALA A 432 4.26 -38.98 1.07
CA ALA A 432 4.63 -40.09 0.21
C ALA A 432 5.41 -39.63 -1.04
N ILE A 433 5.02 -38.49 -1.62
CA ILE A 433 5.72 -37.89 -2.76
C ILE A 433 7.05 -37.28 -2.31
N ALA A 434 7.07 -36.51 -1.23
CA ALA A 434 8.27 -35.86 -0.70
C ALA A 434 9.38 -36.86 -0.38
N LEU A 435 9.01 -38.03 0.22
CA LEU A 435 9.98 -39.10 0.51
C LEU A 435 10.64 -39.64 -0.76
N LYS A 436 9.90 -39.76 -1.86
CA LYS A 436 10.45 -40.22 -3.15
C LYS A 436 11.29 -39.15 -3.85
N ALA A 437 10.90 -37.89 -3.68
CA ALA A 437 11.59 -36.75 -4.29
C ALA A 437 12.79 -36.26 -3.48
N GLY A 438 12.97 -36.74 -2.23
CA GLY A 438 14.04 -36.27 -1.34
C GLY A 438 13.84 -34.82 -0.87
N THR A 439 12.58 -34.36 -0.74
CA THR A 439 12.24 -33.00 -0.33
C THR A 439 11.57 -32.96 1.05
N LEU A 440 11.37 -31.77 1.61
CA LEU A 440 10.61 -31.58 2.84
C LEU A 440 9.15 -32.02 2.66
N ALA A 441 8.54 -32.55 3.73
CA ALA A 441 7.11 -32.83 3.73
C ALA A 441 6.30 -31.52 3.73
N PRO A 442 5.45 -31.30 2.74
CA PRO A 442 4.67 -30.06 2.65
C PRO A 442 3.59 -30.01 3.71
N ASN A 443 3.24 -28.80 4.13
CA ASN A 443 2.12 -28.51 5.04
C ASN A 443 1.07 -27.56 4.42
N PHE A 444 1.36 -27.02 3.22
CA PHE A 444 0.47 -26.16 2.44
C PHE A 444 0.49 -26.55 0.96
N ILE A 445 -0.60 -26.19 0.28
CA ILE A 445 -0.73 -26.29 -1.17
C ILE A 445 -1.11 -24.91 -1.70
N THR A 446 -0.42 -24.47 -2.75
CA THR A 446 -0.76 -23.28 -3.53
C THR A 446 -1.30 -23.70 -4.89
N ASP A 447 -2.61 -23.53 -5.10
CA ASP A 447 -3.28 -23.78 -6.38
C ASP A 447 -3.16 -22.52 -7.27
N ILE A 448 -2.54 -22.64 -8.42
CA ILE A 448 -2.45 -21.55 -9.42
C ILE A 448 -3.68 -21.62 -10.33
N TYR A 449 -4.68 -20.76 -10.08
CA TYR A 449 -5.89 -20.72 -10.91
C TYR A 449 -5.79 -19.76 -12.10
N LYS A 450 -4.87 -18.78 -12.05
CA LYS A 450 -4.66 -17.79 -13.10
C LYS A 450 -3.19 -17.43 -13.26
N ASN A 451 -2.73 -17.41 -14.51
CA ASN A 451 -1.40 -16.94 -14.87
C ASN A 451 -1.44 -16.30 -16.26
N ARG A 452 -1.52 -14.97 -16.31
CA ARG A 452 -1.46 -14.22 -17.57
C ARG A 452 -0.04 -14.26 -18.11
N ARG A 453 0.11 -14.67 -19.38
CA ARG A 453 1.40 -14.84 -20.06
C ARG A 453 2.26 -15.99 -19.54
N GLY A 454 1.70 -16.91 -18.77
CA GLY A 454 2.37 -18.12 -18.33
C GLY A 454 1.60 -19.36 -18.75
N LYS A 455 2.32 -20.46 -19.06
CA LYS A 455 1.68 -21.74 -19.41
C LYS A 455 1.16 -22.51 -18.17
N TRP A 456 1.61 -22.12 -16.99
CA TRP A 456 1.33 -22.85 -15.76
C TRP A 456 0.04 -22.35 -15.09
N THR A 457 -1.07 -23.01 -15.41
CA THR A 457 -2.36 -22.84 -14.72
C THR A 457 -2.92 -24.20 -14.39
N GLY A 458 -3.68 -24.29 -13.30
CA GLY A 458 -4.28 -25.56 -12.87
C GLY A 458 -3.29 -26.55 -12.28
N ILE A 459 -2.15 -26.08 -11.82
CA ILE A 459 -1.14 -26.84 -11.09
C ILE A 459 -1.23 -26.57 -9.60
N ARG A 460 -0.71 -27.50 -8.81
CA ARG A 460 -0.59 -27.44 -7.36
C ARG A 460 0.88 -27.40 -6.98
N ILE A 461 1.31 -26.31 -6.34
CA ILE A 461 2.64 -26.20 -5.73
C ILE A 461 2.53 -26.66 -4.28
N TRP A 462 3.21 -27.72 -3.93
CA TRP A 462 3.28 -28.23 -2.57
C TRP A 462 4.41 -27.55 -1.84
N ARG A 463 4.11 -26.98 -0.67
CA ARG A 463 5.00 -26.03 0.02
C ARG A 463 5.15 -26.39 1.48
N TYR A 464 6.33 -26.22 2.00
CA TYR A 464 6.56 -26.13 3.44
C TYR A 464 6.58 -24.65 3.82
N ILE A 465 5.62 -24.21 4.62
CA ILE A 465 5.50 -22.83 5.07
C ILE A 465 5.68 -22.81 6.59
N ASP A 466 6.76 -22.23 7.03
CA ASP A 466 6.99 -21.96 8.45
C ASP A 466 6.38 -20.58 8.79
N LEU A 467 5.21 -20.62 9.38
CA LEU A 467 4.51 -19.39 9.77
C LEU A 467 5.24 -18.65 10.91
N GLY A 468 6.00 -19.36 11.74
CA GLY A 468 6.75 -18.75 12.83
C GLY A 468 7.91 -17.88 12.36
N THR A 469 8.53 -18.24 11.24
CA THR A 469 9.64 -17.48 10.63
C THR A 469 9.23 -16.76 9.36
N CYS A 470 7.97 -16.84 8.93
CA CYS A 470 7.44 -16.26 7.69
C CYS A 470 8.12 -16.76 6.40
N ARG A 471 8.80 -17.92 6.44
CA ARG A 471 9.57 -18.49 5.34
C ARG A 471 8.81 -19.59 4.61
N THR A 472 9.05 -19.70 3.32
CA THR A 472 8.39 -20.68 2.46
C THR A 472 9.42 -21.41 1.59
N ILE A 473 9.30 -22.74 1.55
CA ILE A 473 10.09 -23.63 0.69
C ILE A 473 9.12 -24.39 -0.20
N ASP A 474 9.37 -24.37 -1.50
CA ASP A 474 8.62 -25.19 -2.46
C ASP A 474 9.19 -26.60 -2.46
N CYS A 475 8.33 -27.61 -2.29
CA CYS A 475 8.74 -29.00 -2.19
C CYS A 475 8.70 -29.69 -3.57
N PHE A 476 7.55 -29.63 -4.22
CA PHE A 476 7.32 -30.23 -5.56
C PHE A 476 6.03 -29.67 -6.15
N VAL A 477 5.73 -30.05 -7.40
CA VAL A 477 4.53 -29.65 -8.12
C VAL A 477 3.76 -30.88 -8.62
N THR A 478 2.42 -30.77 -8.61
CA THR A 478 1.53 -31.80 -9.19
C THR A 478 0.48 -31.16 -10.08
N ASP A 479 -0.15 -31.97 -10.90
CA ASP A 479 -1.42 -31.61 -11.52
C ASP A 479 -2.55 -31.57 -10.44
N ARG A 480 -3.76 -31.20 -10.86
CA ARG A 480 -4.94 -31.18 -9.98
C ARG A 480 -5.36 -32.55 -9.47
N LYS A 481 -4.91 -33.64 -10.10
CA LYS A 481 -5.19 -35.02 -9.71
C LYS A 481 -4.16 -35.59 -8.73
N GLY A 482 -3.12 -34.80 -8.39
CA GLY A 482 -2.05 -35.21 -7.50
C GLY A 482 -0.91 -35.98 -8.20
N ASN A 483 -0.88 -36.03 -9.53
CA ASN A 483 0.23 -36.65 -10.24
C ASN A 483 1.41 -35.67 -10.24
N PRO A 484 2.63 -36.11 -9.84
CA PRO A 484 3.82 -35.29 -9.91
C PRO A 484 4.09 -34.83 -11.35
N ILE A 485 4.41 -33.57 -11.51
CA ILE A 485 4.88 -32.99 -12.78
C ILE A 485 6.40 -32.92 -12.67
N ASP A 486 7.09 -33.48 -13.68
CA ASP A 486 8.51 -33.27 -13.82
C ASP A 486 8.73 -31.81 -14.22
N PHE A 487 9.25 -31.07 -13.28
CA PHE A 487 9.37 -29.64 -13.37
C PHE A 487 10.85 -29.30 -13.36
N ASP A 488 11.42 -29.20 -14.56
CA ASP A 488 12.74 -28.62 -14.69
C ASP A 488 12.69 -27.20 -14.11
N ASN A 489 13.27 -27.04 -12.95
CA ASN A 489 13.41 -25.74 -12.31
C ASN A 489 14.21 -24.85 -13.26
N VAL A 490 13.51 -24.08 -14.08
CA VAL A 490 14.12 -22.91 -14.69
C VAL A 490 14.42 -21.98 -13.53
N LYS A 491 15.64 -22.09 -13.01
CA LYS A 491 16.13 -21.16 -11.98
C LYS A 491 16.03 -19.77 -12.58
N VAL A 492 14.97 -19.04 -12.21
CA VAL A 492 14.81 -17.64 -12.59
C VAL A 492 15.90 -16.89 -11.86
N GLN A 493 17.05 -16.81 -12.49
CA GLN A 493 18.12 -15.96 -12.01
C GLN A 493 17.69 -14.52 -12.28
N VAL A 494 17.29 -13.85 -11.22
CA VAL A 494 16.87 -12.47 -11.32
C VAL A 494 18.11 -11.60 -11.37
N LYS A 495 18.43 -11.11 -12.57
CA LYS A 495 19.34 -9.96 -12.68
C LYS A 495 18.60 -8.74 -12.13
N GLN A 496 18.94 -8.32 -10.94
CA GLN A 496 18.54 -7.02 -10.46
C GLN A 496 19.31 -5.98 -11.26
N ALA A 497 18.62 -5.26 -12.14
CA ALA A 497 19.15 -4.01 -12.66
C ALA A 497 19.06 -3.00 -11.50
N ASN A 498 20.13 -2.84 -10.73
CA ASN A 498 20.35 -1.58 -10.08
C ASN A 498 20.63 -0.56 -11.18
N HIS A 499 20.51 0.72 -10.89
CA HIS A 499 20.71 1.81 -11.87
C HIS A 499 22.01 1.72 -12.69
N LYS A 500 22.86 0.71 -12.48
CA LYS A 500 24.16 0.52 -13.16
C LYS A 500 24.65 -0.95 -13.27
N GLY A 501 23.87 -1.99 -12.98
CA GLY A 501 24.31 -3.38 -13.14
C GLY A 501 23.44 -4.37 -12.36
N GLY A 502 23.20 -5.53 -12.92
CA GLY A 502 22.30 -6.51 -12.36
C GLY A 502 22.96 -7.37 -11.27
N PHE A 503 22.18 -7.76 -10.29
CA PHE A 503 22.54 -8.81 -9.34
C PHE A 503 22.12 -10.17 -9.86
N VAL A 504 22.97 -11.14 -9.62
CA VAL A 504 22.67 -12.56 -9.85
C VAL A 504 22.66 -13.23 -8.48
N VAL A 505 21.54 -13.77 -8.07
CA VAL A 505 21.49 -14.64 -6.90
C VAL A 505 22.02 -15.99 -7.33
N LYS A 506 23.22 -16.38 -6.89
CA LYS A 506 23.74 -17.72 -7.14
C LYS A 506 23.19 -18.69 -6.10
N PRO A 507 22.73 -19.87 -6.50
CA PRO A 507 22.62 -20.99 -5.57
C PRO A 507 24.00 -21.38 -5.08
N LYS A 508 24.09 -21.90 -3.86
CA LYS A 508 25.34 -22.16 -3.12
C LYS A 508 26.31 -23.13 -3.81
N ASP A 509 25.87 -23.95 -4.75
CA ASP A 509 26.62 -25.10 -5.30
C ASP A 509 26.82 -25.09 -6.83
N GLU A 510 26.61 -23.98 -7.53
CA GLU A 510 26.88 -23.92 -8.96
C GLU A 510 28.24 -23.29 -9.28
N PRO A 511 29.04 -23.88 -10.19
CA PRO A 511 30.28 -23.28 -10.63
C PRO A 511 30.04 -21.90 -11.25
N GLU A 512 31.04 -21.02 -11.20
CA GLU A 512 30.96 -19.70 -11.81
C GLU A 512 30.62 -19.82 -13.29
N VAL A 513 29.39 -19.44 -13.65
CA VAL A 513 28.97 -19.32 -15.04
C VAL A 513 29.31 -17.91 -15.49
N ASP A 514 30.05 -17.81 -16.57
CA ASP A 514 30.39 -16.53 -17.21
C ASP A 514 29.13 -15.94 -17.87
N TYR A 515 28.53 -14.98 -17.19
CA TYR A 515 27.25 -14.36 -17.55
C TYR A 515 27.30 -13.44 -18.79
N ALA A 516 28.50 -13.23 -19.38
CA ALA A 516 28.63 -12.49 -20.63
C ALA A 516 27.99 -13.24 -21.81
N ASN A 517 27.82 -14.57 -21.70
CA ASN A 517 27.28 -15.42 -22.75
C ASN A 517 25.83 -15.89 -22.50
N PHE A 518 25.15 -15.37 -21.47
CA PHE A 518 23.80 -15.83 -21.09
C PHE A 518 22.70 -15.51 -22.11
N GLY A 519 23.00 -14.72 -23.14
CA GLY A 519 22.08 -14.44 -24.26
C GLY A 519 21.94 -15.58 -25.28
N GLU A 520 22.86 -16.56 -25.26
CA GLU A 520 22.87 -17.64 -26.25
C GLU A 520 22.21 -18.93 -25.76
N GLU A 521 22.11 -19.19 -24.46
CA GLU A 521 21.62 -20.49 -23.94
C GLU A 521 20.14 -20.52 -23.54
N VAL A 522 19.47 -19.37 -23.36
CA VAL A 522 18.02 -19.36 -23.14
C VAL A 522 17.31 -19.16 -24.48
N ARG A 523 17.40 -20.11 -25.35
CA ARG A 523 16.55 -20.16 -26.55
C ARG A 523 15.11 -20.45 -26.12
N ILE A 524 14.18 -19.79 -26.80
CA ILE A 524 12.73 -20.08 -26.70
C ILE A 524 12.45 -21.58 -26.97
N GLU A 525 13.37 -22.28 -27.64
CA GLU A 525 13.33 -23.72 -27.96
C GLU A 525 13.47 -24.62 -26.72
N ASP A 526 14.15 -24.18 -25.65
CA ASP A 526 14.26 -24.96 -24.40
C ASP A 526 12.94 -25.00 -23.60
N TYR A 527 11.94 -24.21 -24.03
CA TYR A 527 10.56 -24.25 -23.51
C TYR A 527 9.66 -25.23 -24.30
N ASP A 528 10.12 -25.79 -25.41
CA ASP A 528 9.33 -26.66 -26.28
C ASP A 528 9.29 -28.16 -25.85
N GLY A 529 9.82 -28.50 -24.66
CA GLY A 529 9.81 -29.88 -24.13
C GLY A 529 8.44 -30.47 -23.79
N PHE A 530 7.34 -29.79 -24.12
CA PHE A 530 5.97 -30.28 -23.92
C PHE A 530 5.13 -30.04 -25.19
N ARG A 531 5.46 -30.71 -26.26
CA ARG A 531 4.49 -31.06 -27.30
C ARG A 531 4.12 -32.52 -27.07
N GLU A 532 2.97 -32.70 -26.42
CA GLU A 532 1.87 -33.63 -26.66
C GLU A 532 0.89 -33.63 -25.49
#